data_292e62c9922b8115acae0304745722f3
#
_entry.id   292e62c9922b8115acae0304745722f3
#
_cell.length_a   1.000
_cell.length_b   1.000
_cell.length_c   1.000
_cell.angle_alpha   90.00
_cell.angle_beta   90.00
_cell.angle_gamma   90.00
#
_symmetry.space_group_name_H-M   'P 1'
#
loop_
_entity.id
_entity.type
_entity.pdbx_description
1 polymer ?
#
loop_
_entity_poly.entity_id
_entity_poly.type
_entity_poly.pdbx_seq_one_letter_code
_entity_poly.pdbx_strand_id
1 'polypeptide(L)'
;MKKTLFIALALLCLFLPAEAKKKVRVHTIGDSTMADYAENTTRTRGWGEMFQEFFTDDVEVINYARGGRSTRSFINEGLWDKVKANIQKGDYVLIQFAHNDEKGGGTYSDDGRGTDPWGHYKANLERYVDETRELGGIPILVTPIVRRYFTGEGTISAKGCHNLGASPADSTLDYVFVMKRVAAEKQVPLIDHTAMTKAFIEKLGAEKTTALIYVPTDGTHTQATGAALYARMVAADLKKQGILKRQVRPEAPIVLNPEAIDFGSLYVGDESRICFDFVGLSLPASESEVTITAPQGMTIAASPEAPKNKKIVLPYSDGKLWNQCFYLYFNPTQAGNVNDCVTITCGKIKRTIPVTAECKAISKETPKTIRVKKYALKGLQQDSLGITIEKGQWPADIDESGSRYVEFFVKGLKKSFIVRQITFTLSGKVAYRAAVSKGGDFYPRTDLGENQRATEETQKIVLPVNVTIKPGERLGMRIFPWSTEATDSLHFTIEDFTLEGMEIE
;
A
#
# COMPACT_ATOMS: atom_id res chain seq x y z
N MET A 1 -15.94 3.46 65.05
CA MET A 1 -14.75 3.14 64.26
C MET A 1 -14.85 1.90 63.36
N LYS A 2 -15.68 0.87 63.63
CA LYS A 2 -15.79 -0.36 62.78
C LYS A 2 -16.65 -0.22 61.53
N LYS A 3 -17.56 0.77 61.43
CA LYS A 3 -18.40 0.98 60.23
C LYS A 3 -17.69 1.79 59.09
N THR A 4 -16.74 2.64 59.45
CA THR A 4 -15.97 3.45 58.49
C THR A 4 -14.89 2.64 57.76
N LEU A 5 -14.39 1.56 58.38
CA LEU A 5 -13.38 0.71 57.79
C LEU A 5 -13.94 -0.20 56.66
N PHE A 6 -15.22 -0.60 56.77
CA PHE A 6 -15.88 -1.42 55.76
C PHE A 6 -16.23 -0.66 54.48
N ILE A 7 -16.51 0.64 54.57
CA ILE A 7 -16.78 1.50 53.39
C ILE A 7 -15.50 1.81 52.63
N ALA A 8 -14.37 1.98 53.31
CA ALA A 8 -13.07 2.19 52.67
C ALA A 8 -12.57 0.93 51.92
N LEU A 9 -12.85 -0.27 52.45
CA LEU A 9 -12.47 -1.52 51.78
C LEU A 9 -13.38 -1.84 50.58
N ALA A 10 -14.65 -1.44 50.59
CA ALA A 10 -15.57 -1.61 49.46
C ALA A 10 -15.30 -0.64 48.32
N LEU A 11 -14.73 0.56 48.58
CA LEU A 11 -14.31 1.52 47.56
C LEU A 11 -12.95 1.17 46.92
N LEU A 12 -12.10 0.41 47.62
CA LEU A 12 -10.81 -0.03 47.10
C LEU A 12 -10.92 -1.17 46.07
N CYS A 13 -12.00 -1.95 46.11
CA CYS A 13 -12.28 -3.03 45.15
C CYS A 13 -12.83 -2.52 43.80
N LEU A 14 -13.18 -1.24 43.68
CA LEU A 14 -13.72 -0.66 42.41
C LEU A 14 -12.66 -0.13 41.44
N PHE A 15 -11.39 -0.20 41.80
CA PHE A 15 -10.27 0.26 40.97
C PHE A 15 -9.27 -0.85 40.63
N LEU A 16 -9.71 -2.10 40.56
CA LEU A 16 -8.92 -3.09 39.85
C LEU A 16 -9.00 -2.74 38.33
N PRO A 17 -7.89 -2.48 37.66
CA PRO A 17 -7.95 -2.32 36.23
C PRO A 17 -8.56 -3.59 35.66
N ALA A 18 -9.64 -3.46 34.90
CA ALA A 18 -10.19 -4.58 34.17
C ALA A 18 -9.04 -5.15 33.33
N GLU A 19 -8.59 -6.37 33.59
CA GLU A 19 -7.63 -7.05 32.76
C GLU A 19 -8.17 -6.96 31.33
N ALA A 20 -7.42 -6.31 30.45
CA ALA A 20 -7.80 -6.22 29.04
C ALA A 20 -7.99 -7.65 28.52
N LYS A 21 -9.20 -7.98 28.09
CA LYS A 21 -9.53 -9.31 27.57
C LYS A 21 -8.53 -9.65 26.46
N LYS A 22 -7.82 -10.78 26.61
CA LYS A 22 -6.84 -11.23 25.63
C LYS A 22 -7.54 -11.39 24.28
N LYS A 23 -7.07 -10.64 23.28
CA LYS A 23 -7.57 -10.76 21.90
C LYS A 23 -7.19 -12.11 21.30
N VAL A 24 -8.04 -12.64 20.45
CA VAL A 24 -7.69 -13.75 19.57
C VAL A 24 -6.81 -13.21 18.45
N ARG A 25 -5.67 -13.81 18.20
CA ARG A 25 -4.77 -13.36 17.14
C ARG A 25 -4.92 -14.21 15.89
N VAL A 26 -4.94 -13.53 14.75
CA VAL A 26 -4.97 -14.11 13.41
C VAL A 26 -3.72 -13.66 12.68
N HIS A 27 -2.74 -14.53 12.57
CA HIS A 27 -1.52 -14.31 11.81
C HIS A 27 -1.78 -14.65 10.34
N THR A 28 -1.38 -13.78 9.42
CA THR A 28 -1.46 -14.06 7.98
C THR A 28 -0.06 -14.10 7.40
N ILE A 29 0.25 -15.15 6.64
CA ILE A 29 1.50 -15.31 5.92
C ILE A 29 1.23 -15.55 4.43
N GLY A 30 2.01 -14.89 3.58
CA GLY A 30 1.77 -14.95 2.14
C GLY A 30 2.71 -14.07 1.34
N ASP A 31 2.31 -13.87 0.10
CA ASP A 31 3.02 -13.07 -0.89
C ASP A 31 2.47 -11.64 -1.03
N SER A 32 2.83 -10.96 -2.14
CA SER A 32 2.42 -9.58 -2.42
C SER A 32 0.91 -9.38 -2.52
N THR A 33 0.13 -10.39 -2.83
CA THR A 33 -1.32 -10.27 -2.98
C THR A 33 -2.05 -10.20 -1.63
N MET A 34 -1.34 -10.52 -0.54
CA MET A 34 -1.82 -10.43 0.84
C MET A 34 -1.10 -9.34 1.64
N ALA A 35 0.09 -8.90 1.22
CA ALA A 35 0.97 -8.01 1.98
C ALA A 35 0.39 -6.62 2.24
N ASP A 36 0.89 -5.97 3.29
CA ASP A 36 0.69 -4.54 3.53
C ASP A 36 1.58 -3.72 2.61
N TYR A 37 1.03 -2.61 2.13
CA TYR A 37 1.75 -1.64 1.33
C TYR A 37 1.79 -0.30 2.06
N ALA A 38 2.96 0.31 2.09
CA ALA A 38 3.09 1.62 2.72
C ALA A 38 2.16 2.63 2.01
N GLU A 39 1.40 3.35 2.79
CA GLU A 39 0.57 4.44 2.30
C GLU A 39 1.45 5.42 1.52
N ASN A 40 0.87 6.08 0.55
CA ASN A 40 1.56 7.07 -0.28
C ASN A 40 2.68 6.53 -1.17
N THR A 41 2.88 5.23 -1.30
CA THR A 41 3.94 4.65 -2.16
C THR A 41 3.42 3.98 -3.42
N THR A 42 2.22 3.41 -3.37
CA THR A 42 1.60 2.68 -4.49
C THR A 42 0.08 2.58 -4.32
N ARG A 43 -0.63 2.31 -5.41
CA ARG A 43 -2.08 1.98 -5.37
C ARG A 43 -2.36 0.51 -5.09
N THR A 44 -1.33 -0.32 -5.06
CA THR A 44 -1.46 -1.74 -4.73
C THR A 44 -1.88 -1.90 -3.28
N ARG A 45 -2.84 -2.80 -3.04
CA ARG A 45 -3.25 -3.24 -1.71
C ARG A 45 -3.37 -4.75 -1.68
N GLY A 46 -2.84 -5.38 -0.65
CA GLY A 46 -3.05 -6.80 -0.41
C GLY A 46 -4.36 -7.05 0.38
N TRP A 47 -5.00 -8.18 0.17
CA TRP A 47 -6.24 -8.46 0.90
C TRP A 47 -6.01 -8.63 2.41
N GLY A 48 -4.82 -9.05 2.83
CA GLY A 48 -4.46 -9.13 4.25
C GLY A 48 -4.43 -7.77 4.95
N GLU A 49 -4.05 -6.72 4.20
CA GLU A 49 -4.05 -5.32 4.66
C GLU A 49 -5.46 -4.81 5.04
N MET A 50 -6.50 -5.32 4.34
CA MET A 50 -7.90 -4.95 4.57
C MET A 50 -8.62 -5.90 5.54
N PHE A 51 -7.95 -6.94 6.03
CA PHE A 51 -8.61 -8.08 6.66
C PHE A 51 -9.12 -7.79 8.08
N GLN A 52 -8.43 -6.93 8.83
CA GLN A 52 -8.84 -6.50 10.17
C GLN A 52 -10.26 -5.91 10.19
N GLU A 53 -10.65 -5.21 9.15
CA GLU A 53 -11.96 -4.56 9.02
C GLU A 53 -13.16 -5.54 9.07
N PHE A 54 -12.90 -6.82 8.87
CA PHE A 54 -13.92 -7.87 8.91
C PHE A 54 -13.98 -8.63 10.25
N PHE A 55 -13.41 -8.05 11.31
CA PHE A 55 -13.46 -8.63 12.64
C PHE A 55 -14.02 -7.67 13.69
N THR A 56 -14.38 -8.21 14.82
CA THR A 56 -14.66 -7.43 16.04
C THR A 56 -13.36 -7.03 16.72
N ASP A 57 -13.44 -6.08 17.65
CA ASP A 57 -12.29 -5.61 18.45
C ASP A 57 -11.66 -6.71 19.33
N ASP A 58 -12.34 -7.85 19.48
CA ASP A 58 -11.83 -9.05 20.19
C ASP A 58 -10.76 -9.82 19.38
N VAL A 59 -10.53 -9.46 18.09
CA VAL A 59 -9.54 -10.09 17.21
C VAL A 59 -8.49 -9.06 16.81
N GLU A 60 -7.25 -9.52 16.74
CA GLU A 60 -6.12 -8.79 16.20
C GLU A 60 -5.57 -9.55 14.99
N VAL A 61 -5.61 -8.94 13.81
CA VAL A 61 -4.97 -9.47 12.60
C VAL A 61 -3.54 -8.95 12.53
N ILE A 62 -2.58 -9.87 12.40
CA ILE A 62 -1.14 -9.54 12.30
C ILE A 62 -0.67 -10.05 10.94
N ASN A 63 -0.48 -9.12 10.00
CA ASN A 63 -0.10 -9.46 8.64
C ASN A 63 1.42 -9.52 8.47
N TYR A 64 1.95 -10.72 8.26
CA TYR A 64 3.37 -10.97 7.98
C TYR A 64 3.65 -11.21 6.49
N ALA A 65 2.63 -11.16 5.63
CA ALA A 65 2.81 -11.38 4.21
C ALA A 65 3.83 -10.41 3.61
N ARG A 66 4.62 -10.87 2.65
CA ARG A 66 5.72 -10.09 2.09
C ARG A 66 5.76 -10.18 0.57
N GLY A 67 5.79 -9.02 -0.10
CA GLY A 67 5.86 -8.95 -1.55
C GLY A 67 7.05 -9.75 -2.13
N GLY A 68 6.80 -10.51 -3.20
CA GLY A 68 7.81 -11.30 -3.90
C GLY A 68 8.20 -12.62 -3.23
N ARG A 69 7.56 -13.04 -2.12
CA ARG A 69 7.94 -14.26 -1.40
C ARG A 69 7.11 -15.45 -1.84
N SER A 70 7.80 -16.57 -2.03
CA SER A 70 7.25 -17.91 -2.19
C SER A 70 7.28 -18.65 -0.85
N THR A 71 6.70 -19.85 -0.79
CA THR A 71 6.82 -20.72 0.39
C THR A 71 8.27 -20.91 0.79
N ARG A 72 9.17 -21.10 -0.18
CA ARG A 72 10.60 -21.32 0.00
C ARG A 72 11.32 -20.07 0.51
N SER A 73 11.18 -18.93 -0.18
CA SER A 73 11.91 -17.71 0.18
C SER A 73 11.44 -17.13 1.51
N PHE A 74 10.17 -17.29 1.87
CA PHE A 74 9.65 -16.87 3.17
C PHE A 74 10.29 -17.63 4.33
N ILE A 75 10.61 -18.93 4.13
CA ILE A 75 11.37 -19.74 5.09
C ILE A 75 12.84 -19.31 5.10
N ASN A 76 13.49 -19.29 3.94
CA ASN A 76 14.92 -19.09 3.82
C ASN A 76 15.40 -17.71 4.28
N GLU A 77 14.54 -16.70 4.20
CA GLU A 77 14.81 -15.34 4.69
C GLU A 77 14.52 -15.17 6.19
N GLY A 78 14.15 -16.23 6.91
CA GLY A 78 13.85 -16.20 8.34
C GLY A 78 12.54 -15.45 8.68
N LEU A 79 11.67 -15.20 7.69
CA LEU A 79 10.38 -14.54 7.93
C LEU A 79 9.45 -15.48 8.70
N TRP A 80 9.44 -16.76 8.39
CA TRP A 80 8.69 -17.76 9.14
C TRP A 80 9.12 -17.88 10.59
N ASP A 81 10.42 -17.78 10.89
CA ASP A 81 10.91 -17.81 12.27
C ASP A 81 10.40 -16.63 13.10
N LYS A 82 10.27 -15.45 12.48
CA LYS A 82 9.65 -14.29 13.12
C LYS A 82 8.18 -14.52 13.46
N VAL A 83 7.43 -15.19 12.57
CA VAL A 83 6.02 -15.53 12.82
C VAL A 83 5.91 -16.52 13.96
N LYS A 84 6.71 -17.63 13.92
CA LYS A 84 6.73 -18.67 14.97
C LYS A 84 6.99 -18.10 16.35
N ALA A 85 7.90 -17.14 16.47
CA ALA A 85 8.23 -16.49 17.75
C ALA A 85 7.04 -15.74 18.36
N ASN A 86 6.01 -15.43 17.58
CA ASN A 86 4.82 -14.69 18.01
C ASN A 86 3.57 -15.55 18.17
N ILE A 87 3.53 -16.77 17.62
CA ILE A 87 2.38 -17.67 17.74
C ILE A 87 2.21 -18.12 19.19
N GLN A 88 0.98 -18.02 19.70
CA GLN A 88 0.57 -18.56 20.99
C GLN A 88 -0.52 -19.61 20.82
N LYS A 89 -0.69 -20.44 21.82
CA LYS A 89 -1.75 -21.46 21.82
C LYS A 89 -3.12 -20.83 21.59
N GLY A 90 -3.82 -21.33 20.56
CA GLY A 90 -5.15 -20.88 20.15
C GLY A 90 -5.16 -19.76 19.12
N ASP A 91 -3.99 -19.23 18.69
CA ASP A 91 -3.90 -18.31 17.58
C ASP A 91 -4.19 -19.01 16.25
N TYR A 92 -4.71 -18.28 15.28
CA TYR A 92 -4.93 -18.77 13.93
C TYR A 92 -3.80 -18.34 13.01
N VAL A 93 -3.42 -19.20 12.05
CA VAL A 93 -2.42 -18.87 11.03
C VAL A 93 -3.01 -19.15 9.65
N LEU A 94 -3.29 -18.11 8.88
CA LEU A 94 -3.76 -18.20 7.49
C LEU A 94 -2.54 -18.20 6.55
N ILE A 95 -2.46 -19.20 5.68
CA ILE A 95 -1.29 -19.47 4.85
C ILE A 95 -1.69 -19.41 3.39
N GLN A 96 -1.18 -18.41 2.63
CA GLN A 96 -1.43 -18.23 1.20
C GLN A 96 -0.14 -18.00 0.43
N PHE A 97 0.20 -18.90 -0.48
CA PHE A 97 1.31 -18.77 -1.42
C PHE A 97 0.95 -19.41 -2.77
N ALA A 98 1.61 -19.06 -3.82
CA ALA A 98 1.82 -19.69 -5.10
C ALA A 98 2.40 -18.73 -6.15
N HIS A 99 2.00 -17.42 -6.15
CA HIS A 99 2.37 -16.46 -7.17
C HIS A 99 3.88 -16.38 -7.45
N ASN A 100 4.71 -16.65 -6.46
CA ASN A 100 6.16 -16.65 -6.59
C ASN A 100 6.75 -18.06 -6.62
N ASP A 101 6.05 -19.06 -6.12
CA ASP A 101 6.41 -20.46 -6.25
C ASP A 101 6.41 -20.89 -7.72
N GLU A 102 5.48 -20.40 -8.53
CA GLU A 102 5.35 -20.71 -9.96
C GLU A 102 6.41 -20.00 -10.85
N LYS A 103 7.28 -19.13 -10.30
CA LYS A 103 8.28 -18.35 -11.08
C LYS A 103 9.25 -19.21 -11.87
N GLY A 104 9.59 -20.37 -11.39
CA GLY A 104 10.44 -21.34 -12.10
C GLY A 104 9.71 -22.18 -13.16
N GLY A 105 8.47 -21.82 -13.56
CA GLY A 105 7.70 -22.64 -14.50
C GLY A 105 7.30 -24.00 -13.94
N GLY A 106 7.14 -24.13 -12.64
CA GLY A 106 6.84 -25.38 -11.96
C GLY A 106 8.09 -26.18 -11.54
N THR A 107 9.26 -25.56 -11.59
CA THR A 107 10.53 -26.18 -11.18
C THR A 107 11.21 -25.38 -10.07
N TYR A 108 12.12 -26.03 -9.38
CA TYR A 108 12.99 -25.35 -8.42
C TYR A 108 13.94 -24.42 -9.16
N SER A 109 13.87 -23.11 -8.89
CA SER A 109 14.62 -22.09 -9.64
C SER A 109 15.76 -21.47 -8.83
N ASP A 110 16.82 -21.02 -9.53
CA ASP A 110 18.00 -20.40 -8.93
C ASP A 110 17.72 -18.99 -8.39
N ASP A 111 16.61 -18.35 -8.78
CA ASP A 111 16.20 -17.04 -8.26
C ASP A 111 15.76 -17.05 -6.78
N GLY A 112 15.84 -18.24 -6.13
CA GLY A 112 15.51 -18.42 -4.72
C GLY A 112 14.00 -18.50 -4.42
N ARG A 113 13.13 -18.42 -5.43
CA ARG A 113 11.65 -18.40 -5.27
C ARG A 113 10.95 -19.62 -5.82
N GLY A 114 11.23 -20.01 -7.05
CA GLY A 114 10.55 -21.12 -7.73
C GLY A 114 10.61 -22.44 -6.97
N THR A 115 9.50 -23.14 -6.94
CA THR A 115 9.34 -24.48 -6.36
C THR A 115 8.56 -25.37 -7.34
N ASP A 116 8.79 -26.67 -7.27
CA ASP A 116 7.94 -27.65 -7.91
C ASP A 116 6.69 -27.93 -7.04
N PRO A 117 5.49 -28.07 -7.61
CA PRO A 117 4.27 -28.17 -6.82
C PRO A 117 4.21 -29.36 -5.88
N TRP A 118 4.58 -30.55 -6.36
CA TRP A 118 4.46 -31.81 -5.62
C TRP A 118 5.61 -32.11 -4.67
N GLY A 119 6.78 -31.53 -4.90
CA GLY A 119 7.94 -31.66 -4.01
C GLY A 119 8.04 -30.51 -3.02
N HIS A 120 8.80 -29.46 -3.37
CA HIS A 120 9.14 -28.36 -2.44
C HIS A 120 7.94 -27.53 -1.98
N TYR A 121 7.00 -27.19 -2.87
CA TYR A 121 5.81 -26.43 -2.47
C TYR A 121 4.96 -27.22 -1.48
N LYS A 122 4.65 -28.50 -1.78
CA LYS A 122 3.94 -29.39 -0.89
C LYS A 122 4.61 -29.50 0.48
N ALA A 123 5.91 -29.83 0.49
CA ALA A 123 6.68 -29.99 1.71
C ALA A 123 6.72 -28.70 2.56
N ASN A 124 6.84 -27.53 1.94
CA ASN A 124 6.83 -26.26 2.65
C ASN A 124 5.44 -25.96 3.26
N LEU A 125 4.35 -26.27 2.57
CA LEU A 125 3.00 -26.13 3.11
C LEU A 125 2.77 -27.06 4.31
N GLU A 126 3.19 -28.33 4.19
CA GLU A 126 3.14 -29.30 5.29
C GLU A 126 3.93 -28.80 6.50
N ARG A 127 5.12 -28.26 6.28
CA ARG A 127 5.96 -27.66 7.32
C ARG A 127 5.26 -26.50 8.04
N TYR A 128 4.64 -25.57 7.30
CA TYR A 128 3.89 -24.47 7.91
C TYR A 128 2.74 -24.98 8.78
N VAL A 129 2.02 -25.98 8.31
CA VAL A 129 0.92 -26.61 9.05
C VAL A 129 1.40 -27.28 10.33
N ASP A 130 2.43 -28.12 10.22
CA ASP A 130 2.95 -28.93 11.34
C ASP A 130 3.58 -28.04 12.41
N GLU A 131 4.49 -27.13 12.03
CA GLU A 131 5.14 -26.21 12.96
C GLU A 131 4.12 -25.24 13.64
N THR A 132 3.05 -24.84 12.94
CA THR A 132 1.95 -24.07 13.55
C THR A 132 1.27 -24.89 14.66
N ARG A 133 0.97 -26.16 14.42
CA ARG A 133 0.33 -27.06 15.39
C ARG A 133 1.23 -27.36 16.58
N GLU A 134 2.51 -27.56 16.35
CA GLU A 134 3.53 -27.77 17.40
C GLU A 134 3.55 -26.59 18.40
N LEU A 135 3.31 -25.37 17.93
CA LEU A 135 3.20 -24.18 18.76
C LEU A 135 1.81 -23.99 19.40
N GLY A 136 0.88 -24.91 19.13
CA GLY A 136 -0.51 -24.82 19.61
C GLY A 136 -1.39 -23.86 18.83
N GLY A 137 -0.95 -23.37 17.68
CA GLY A 137 -1.71 -22.58 16.74
C GLY A 137 -2.65 -23.44 15.86
N ILE A 138 -3.57 -22.79 15.18
CA ILE A 138 -4.59 -23.40 14.31
C ILE A 138 -4.29 -22.98 12.87
N PRO A 139 -3.69 -23.84 12.03
CA PRO A 139 -3.39 -23.52 10.65
C PRO A 139 -4.65 -23.56 9.77
N ILE A 140 -4.73 -22.64 8.82
CA ILE A 140 -5.77 -22.57 7.78
C ILE A 140 -5.07 -22.33 6.44
N LEU A 141 -5.30 -23.19 5.47
CA LEU A 141 -4.80 -23.00 4.11
C LEU A 141 -5.78 -22.14 3.31
N VAL A 142 -5.24 -21.16 2.59
CA VAL A 142 -6.00 -20.25 1.72
C VAL A 142 -5.40 -20.34 0.33
N THR A 143 -6.15 -20.83 -0.66
CA THR A 143 -5.63 -20.87 -2.03
C THR A 143 -5.39 -19.46 -2.55
N PRO A 144 -4.39 -19.23 -3.42
CA PRO A 144 -4.05 -17.89 -3.91
C PRO A 144 -5.21 -17.26 -4.69
N ILE A 145 -5.28 -15.93 -4.72
CA ILE A 145 -6.21 -15.21 -5.60
C ILE A 145 -5.83 -15.49 -7.07
N VAL A 146 -6.79 -15.43 -8.00
CA VAL A 146 -6.48 -15.58 -9.42
C VAL A 146 -5.74 -14.36 -9.98
N ARG A 147 -4.98 -14.57 -11.06
CA ARG A 147 -4.52 -13.47 -11.93
C ARG A 147 -5.64 -13.13 -12.93
N ARG A 148 -5.77 -11.86 -13.32
CA ARG A 148 -6.77 -11.45 -14.32
C ARG A 148 -6.39 -11.87 -15.77
N TYR A 149 -5.97 -13.12 -15.96
CA TYR A 149 -5.60 -13.64 -17.27
C TYR A 149 -6.83 -14.21 -17.98
N PHE A 150 -7.67 -13.29 -18.46
CA PHE A 150 -8.87 -13.63 -19.21
C PHE A 150 -8.54 -14.28 -20.56
N THR A 151 -9.32 -15.28 -20.93
CA THR A 151 -9.37 -15.86 -22.28
C THR A 151 -10.29 -15.03 -23.18
N GLY A 152 -10.28 -15.30 -24.48
CA GLY A 152 -11.22 -14.70 -25.43
C GLY A 152 -12.70 -15.00 -25.14
N GLU A 153 -12.97 -16.04 -24.34
CA GLU A 153 -14.33 -16.44 -23.92
C GLU A 153 -14.79 -15.76 -22.63
N GLY A 154 -13.98 -14.87 -22.06
CA GLY A 154 -14.31 -14.14 -20.82
C GLY A 154 -14.11 -14.95 -19.54
N THR A 155 -13.48 -16.12 -19.62
CA THR A 155 -13.10 -16.96 -18.47
C THR A 155 -11.64 -16.74 -18.09
N ILE A 156 -11.27 -17.11 -16.86
CA ILE A 156 -9.87 -17.06 -16.42
C ILE A 156 -9.14 -18.32 -16.88
N SER A 157 -7.99 -18.13 -17.52
CA SER A 157 -7.14 -19.24 -18.00
C SER A 157 -6.62 -20.13 -16.87
N ALA A 158 -6.21 -21.35 -17.17
CA ALA A 158 -5.59 -22.27 -16.22
C ALA A 158 -4.39 -21.59 -15.50
N LYS A 159 -3.52 -20.92 -16.26
CA LYS A 159 -2.38 -20.17 -15.73
C LYS A 159 -2.82 -19.03 -14.80
N GLY A 160 -3.95 -18.39 -15.07
CA GLY A 160 -4.54 -17.41 -14.16
C GLY A 160 -5.00 -18.02 -12.83
N CYS A 161 -5.27 -19.33 -12.82
CA CYS A 161 -5.64 -20.13 -11.65
C CYS A 161 -4.44 -20.91 -11.06
N HIS A 162 -3.19 -20.54 -11.38
CA HIS A 162 -1.95 -21.18 -10.89
C HIS A 162 -1.77 -22.65 -11.31
N ASN A 163 -2.40 -23.06 -12.38
CA ASN A 163 -2.15 -24.33 -13.06
C ASN A 163 -1.28 -24.07 -14.30
N LEU A 164 -0.04 -24.51 -14.26
CA LEU A 164 0.95 -24.42 -15.36
C LEU A 164 1.00 -25.70 -16.20
N GLY A 165 0.12 -26.67 -15.95
CA GLY A 165 0.05 -27.92 -16.68
C GLY A 165 -0.31 -27.74 -18.16
N ALA A 166 -0.16 -28.81 -18.93
CA ALA A 166 -0.41 -28.81 -20.38
C ALA A 166 -1.89 -28.58 -20.73
N SER A 167 -2.81 -28.83 -19.80
CA SER A 167 -4.24 -28.55 -19.90
C SER A 167 -4.85 -28.22 -18.54
N PRO A 168 -6.07 -27.66 -18.48
CA PRO A 168 -6.76 -27.43 -17.23
C PRO A 168 -7.00 -28.67 -16.35
N ALA A 169 -7.00 -29.83 -16.94
CA ALA A 169 -7.15 -31.13 -16.26
C ALA A 169 -5.81 -31.71 -15.77
N ASP A 170 -4.69 -31.15 -16.20
CA ASP A 170 -3.36 -31.60 -15.81
C ASP A 170 -2.97 -30.99 -14.47
N SER A 171 -2.98 -31.78 -13.41
CA SER A 171 -2.63 -31.38 -12.05
C SER A 171 -1.15 -31.53 -11.72
N THR A 172 -0.30 -31.90 -12.68
CA THR A 172 1.14 -32.09 -12.42
C THR A 172 1.85 -30.80 -12.03
N LEU A 173 1.39 -29.67 -12.56
CA LEU A 173 1.90 -28.33 -12.26
C LEU A 173 0.83 -27.39 -11.69
N ASP A 174 -0.16 -27.94 -10.97
CA ASP A 174 -1.25 -27.18 -10.36
C ASP A 174 -1.01 -26.94 -8.86
N TYR A 175 -0.59 -25.72 -8.51
CA TYR A 175 -0.33 -25.31 -7.14
C TYR A 175 -1.59 -25.30 -6.28
N VAL A 176 -2.73 -24.91 -6.83
CA VAL A 176 -4.02 -24.88 -6.11
C VAL A 176 -4.47 -26.29 -5.78
N PHE A 177 -4.35 -27.22 -6.75
CA PHE A 177 -4.68 -28.62 -6.53
C PHE A 177 -3.81 -29.23 -5.42
N VAL A 178 -2.49 -28.97 -5.44
CA VAL A 178 -1.55 -29.44 -4.41
C VAL A 178 -1.90 -28.89 -3.04
N MET A 179 -2.21 -27.59 -2.91
CA MET A 179 -2.63 -27.01 -1.62
C MET A 179 -3.91 -27.68 -1.10
N LYS A 180 -4.90 -27.94 -1.96
CA LYS A 180 -6.12 -28.67 -1.60
C LYS A 180 -5.81 -30.10 -1.11
N ARG A 181 -4.85 -30.77 -1.74
CA ARG A 181 -4.39 -32.10 -1.31
C ARG A 181 -3.75 -32.04 0.07
N VAL A 182 -2.85 -31.08 0.32
CA VAL A 182 -2.24 -30.87 1.65
C VAL A 182 -3.31 -30.61 2.68
N ALA A 183 -4.31 -29.77 2.39
CA ALA A 183 -5.40 -29.50 3.33
C ALA A 183 -6.15 -30.77 3.72
N ALA A 184 -6.46 -31.62 2.75
CA ALA A 184 -7.15 -32.90 2.98
C ALA A 184 -6.27 -33.90 3.75
N GLU A 185 -5.01 -34.06 3.35
CA GLU A 185 -4.04 -35.00 3.98
C GLU A 185 -3.72 -34.59 5.43
N LYS A 186 -3.55 -33.30 5.69
CA LYS A 186 -3.29 -32.75 7.02
C LYS A 186 -4.55 -32.46 7.84
N GLN A 187 -5.74 -32.65 7.26
CA GLN A 187 -7.02 -32.36 7.91
C GLN A 187 -7.07 -30.95 8.53
N VAL A 188 -6.73 -29.93 7.71
CA VAL A 188 -6.81 -28.52 8.09
C VAL A 188 -7.92 -27.81 7.31
N PRO A 189 -8.57 -26.78 7.87
CA PRO A 189 -9.50 -25.94 7.14
C PRO A 189 -8.87 -25.38 5.86
N LEU A 190 -9.65 -25.35 4.80
CA LEU A 190 -9.25 -24.77 3.51
C LEU A 190 -10.26 -23.70 3.10
N ILE A 191 -9.75 -22.56 2.64
CA ILE A 191 -10.51 -21.51 1.97
C ILE A 191 -10.13 -21.53 0.49
N ASP A 192 -11.06 -21.90 -0.38
CA ASP A 192 -10.84 -21.94 -1.83
C ASP A 192 -10.99 -20.55 -2.45
N HIS A 193 -10.04 -19.69 -2.12
CA HIS A 193 -10.03 -18.30 -2.54
C HIS A 193 -9.84 -18.15 -4.06
N THR A 194 -9.12 -19.08 -4.69
CA THR A 194 -8.98 -19.14 -6.15
C THR A 194 -10.35 -19.33 -6.83
N ALA A 195 -11.16 -20.27 -6.37
CA ALA A 195 -12.49 -20.49 -6.95
C ALA A 195 -13.40 -19.28 -6.72
N MET A 196 -13.38 -18.69 -5.53
CA MET A 196 -14.21 -17.52 -5.21
C MET A 196 -13.83 -16.29 -6.04
N THR A 197 -12.54 -15.98 -6.13
CA THR A 197 -12.06 -14.81 -6.89
C THR A 197 -12.25 -15.02 -8.39
N LYS A 198 -12.04 -16.25 -8.91
CA LYS A 198 -12.34 -16.62 -10.30
C LYS A 198 -13.81 -16.33 -10.64
N ALA A 199 -14.73 -16.93 -9.90
CA ALA A 199 -16.16 -16.77 -10.16
C ALA A 199 -16.61 -15.31 -10.08
N PHE A 200 -16.03 -14.53 -9.16
CA PHE A 200 -16.35 -13.12 -8.99
C PHE A 200 -15.90 -12.29 -10.19
N ILE A 201 -14.64 -12.40 -10.64
CA ILE A 201 -14.14 -11.55 -11.71
C ILE A 201 -14.66 -11.98 -13.08
N GLU A 202 -14.95 -13.25 -13.31
CA GLU A 202 -15.62 -13.72 -14.53
C GLU A 202 -17.04 -13.14 -14.63
N LYS A 203 -17.78 -13.12 -13.52
CA LYS A 203 -19.10 -12.46 -13.46
C LYS A 203 -19.02 -10.94 -13.65
N LEU A 204 -17.98 -10.31 -13.15
CA LEU A 204 -17.78 -8.86 -13.28
C LEU A 204 -17.39 -8.45 -14.71
N GLY A 205 -16.67 -9.33 -15.42
CA GLY A 205 -16.13 -9.11 -16.76
C GLY A 205 -14.77 -8.43 -16.78
N ALA A 206 -14.04 -8.61 -17.86
CA ALA A 206 -12.62 -8.22 -17.98
C ALA A 206 -12.40 -6.69 -17.81
N GLU A 207 -13.22 -5.87 -18.44
CA GLU A 207 -13.11 -4.42 -18.39
C GLU A 207 -13.28 -3.87 -16.96
N LYS A 208 -14.39 -4.22 -16.30
CA LYS A 208 -14.66 -3.79 -14.92
C LYS A 208 -13.64 -4.36 -13.93
N THR A 209 -13.18 -5.59 -14.16
CA THR A 209 -12.12 -6.21 -13.34
C THR A 209 -10.83 -5.41 -13.44
N THR A 210 -10.44 -4.97 -14.62
CA THR A 210 -9.26 -4.13 -14.82
C THR A 210 -9.40 -2.77 -14.15
N ALA A 211 -10.55 -2.12 -14.33
CA ALA A 211 -10.77 -0.77 -13.82
C ALA A 211 -10.94 -0.72 -12.29
N LEU A 212 -11.56 -1.75 -11.68
CA LEU A 212 -12.08 -1.67 -10.31
C LEU A 212 -11.36 -2.59 -9.32
N ILE A 213 -10.77 -3.69 -9.76
CA ILE A 213 -10.27 -4.75 -8.87
C ILE A 213 -8.76 -4.81 -8.87
N TYR A 214 -8.14 -4.88 -10.03
CA TYR A 214 -6.68 -4.94 -10.17
C TYR A 214 -6.09 -3.57 -10.48
N VAL A 215 -4.81 -3.40 -10.19
CA VAL A 215 -4.06 -2.26 -10.72
C VAL A 215 -4.13 -2.32 -12.25
N PRO A 216 -4.54 -1.27 -12.96
CA PRO A 216 -4.84 -1.34 -14.40
C PRO A 216 -3.69 -1.88 -15.26
N THR A 217 -2.45 -1.57 -14.90
CA THR A 217 -1.23 -2.01 -15.60
C THR A 217 -0.69 -3.36 -15.13
N ASP A 218 -1.35 -4.00 -14.14
CA ASP A 218 -0.87 -5.23 -13.50
C ASP A 218 -1.97 -6.29 -13.43
N GLY A 219 -1.71 -7.46 -13.99
CA GLY A 219 -2.65 -8.59 -13.99
C GLY A 219 -2.69 -9.41 -12.70
N THR A 220 -1.92 -9.04 -11.68
CA THR A 220 -1.72 -9.82 -10.45
C THR A 220 -2.17 -9.08 -9.20
N HIS A 221 -1.78 -7.81 -9.05
CA HIS A 221 -1.98 -7.05 -7.81
C HIS A 221 -3.30 -6.29 -7.82
N THR A 222 -3.95 -6.24 -6.68
CA THR A 222 -5.25 -5.59 -6.50
C THR A 222 -5.12 -4.13 -6.03
N GLN A 223 -6.14 -3.32 -6.36
CA GLN A 223 -6.41 -2.02 -5.74
C GLN A 223 -7.21 -2.23 -4.44
N ALA A 224 -7.46 -1.14 -3.70
CA ALA A 224 -8.20 -1.17 -2.44
C ALA A 224 -9.55 -1.89 -2.52
N THR A 225 -10.35 -1.66 -3.57
CA THR A 225 -11.63 -2.35 -3.77
C THR A 225 -11.45 -3.85 -3.94
N GLY A 226 -10.49 -4.28 -4.75
CA GLY A 226 -10.18 -5.71 -4.94
C GLY A 226 -9.73 -6.36 -3.64
N ALA A 227 -8.80 -5.72 -2.95
CA ALA A 227 -8.29 -6.19 -1.66
C ALA A 227 -9.41 -6.33 -0.61
N ALA A 228 -10.27 -5.32 -0.47
CA ALA A 228 -11.40 -5.35 0.45
C ALA A 228 -12.43 -6.45 0.12
N LEU A 229 -12.77 -6.62 -1.17
CA LEU A 229 -13.71 -7.67 -1.60
C LEU A 229 -13.12 -9.06 -1.38
N TYR A 230 -11.84 -9.26 -1.62
CA TYR A 230 -11.15 -10.54 -1.43
C TYR A 230 -10.99 -10.86 0.06
N ALA A 231 -10.65 -9.90 0.90
CA ALA A 231 -10.67 -10.05 2.34
C ALA A 231 -12.07 -10.45 2.87
N ARG A 232 -13.13 -9.81 2.35
CA ARG A 232 -14.51 -10.16 2.69
C ARG A 232 -14.87 -11.59 2.30
N MET A 233 -14.38 -12.10 1.17
CA MET A 233 -14.63 -13.48 0.76
C MET A 233 -14.01 -14.47 1.76
N VAL A 234 -12.76 -14.24 2.19
CA VAL A 234 -12.09 -15.03 3.22
C VAL A 234 -12.88 -14.99 4.53
N ALA A 235 -13.26 -13.79 4.98
CA ALA A 235 -14.06 -13.61 6.19
C ALA A 235 -15.42 -14.35 6.12
N ALA A 236 -16.11 -14.26 4.98
CA ALA A 236 -17.38 -14.94 4.76
C ALA A 236 -17.24 -16.47 4.83
N ASP A 237 -16.17 -17.01 4.27
CA ASP A 237 -15.93 -18.46 4.30
C ASP A 237 -15.50 -18.94 5.69
N LEU A 238 -14.69 -18.19 6.44
CA LEU A 238 -14.42 -18.47 7.86
C LEU A 238 -15.73 -18.56 8.67
N LYS A 239 -16.63 -17.57 8.50
CA LYS A 239 -17.93 -17.56 9.18
C LYS A 239 -18.78 -18.76 8.79
N LYS A 240 -18.79 -19.13 7.50
CA LYS A 240 -19.51 -20.30 6.97
C LYS A 240 -18.97 -21.60 7.56
N GLN A 241 -17.66 -21.75 7.71
CA GLN A 241 -17.01 -22.90 8.33
C GLN A 241 -17.14 -22.93 9.87
N GLY A 242 -17.72 -21.90 10.48
CA GLY A 242 -17.87 -21.78 11.94
C GLY A 242 -16.61 -21.32 12.65
N ILE A 243 -15.57 -20.94 11.93
CA ILE A 243 -14.30 -20.45 12.45
C ILE A 243 -14.47 -18.98 12.85
N LEU A 244 -14.13 -18.63 14.09
CA LEU A 244 -14.31 -17.28 14.64
C LEU A 244 -15.71 -16.68 14.35
N LYS A 245 -16.75 -17.54 14.32
CA LYS A 245 -18.10 -17.21 13.84
C LYS A 245 -18.71 -15.97 14.50
N ARG A 246 -18.40 -15.73 15.78
CA ARG A 246 -18.93 -14.60 16.55
C ARG A 246 -18.14 -13.32 16.31
N GLN A 247 -16.90 -13.44 15.90
CA GLN A 247 -15.96 -12.34 15.73
C GLN A 247 -15.90 -11.85 14.28
N VAL A 248 -16.19 -12.71 13.31
CA VAL A 248 -16.11 -12.38 11.88
C VAL A 248 -17.35 -11.61 11.43
N ARG A 249 -17.14 -10.50 10.71
CA ARG A 249 -18.17 -9.57 10.21
C ARG A 249 -18.03 -9.31 8.68
N PRO A 250 -18.32 -10.28 7.83
CA PRO A 250 -18.23 -10.11 6.38
C PRO A 250 -19.24 -9.10 5.83
N GLU A 251 -20.25 -8.75 6.63
CA GLU A 251 -21.27 -7.72 6.35
C GLU A 251 -20.80 -6.29 6.61
N ALA A 252 -19.54 -6.06 7.01
CA ALA A 252 -19.00 -4.72 7.22
C ALA A 252 -19.30 -3.82 6.00
N PRO A 253 -20.01 -2.69 6.20
CA PRO A 253 -20.47 -1.87 5.05
C PRO A 253 -19.39 -0.99 4.46
N ILE A 254 -18.37 -0.66 5.24
CA ILE A 254 -17.28 0.25 4.90
C ILE A 254 -15.96 -0.38 5.31
N VAL A 255 -14.97 -0.31 4.44
CA VAL A 255 -13.57 -0.64 4.69
C VAL A 255 -12.74 0.62 4.55
N LEU A 256 -11.86 0.85 5.51
CA LEU A 256 -10.95 2.00 5.57
C LEU A 256 -9.51 1.51 5.67
N ASN A 257 -8.59 2.20 5.00
CA ASN A 257 -7.16 1.90 5.09
C ASN A 257 -6.34 3.19 4.90
N PRO A 258 -5.42 3.53 5.80
CA PRO A 258 -5.08 2.81 7.04
C PRO A 258 -6.14 2.97 8.14
N GLU A 259 -6.04 2.13 9.17
CA GLU A 259 -6.92 2.21 10.37
C GLU A 259 -6.65 3.45 11.21
N ALA A 260 -5.44 4.02 11.12
CA ALA A 260 -5.03 5.27 11.78
C ALA A 260 -4.03 6.03 10.88
N ILE A 261 -4.08 7.34 10.93
CA ILE A 261 -3.16 8.23 10.20
C ILE A 261 -2.24 8.91 11.21
N ASP A 262 -0.92 8.73 11.05
CA ASP A 262 0.09 9.42 11.85
C ASP A 262 0.98 10.27 10.95
N PHE A 263 0.88 11.59 11.09
CA PHE A 263 1.77 12.53 10.41
C PHE A 263 3.18 12.58 11.03
N GLY A 264 3.38 11.93 12.17
CA GLY A 264 4.63 11.99 12.92
C GLY A 264 4.95 13.41 13.40
N SER A 265 6.23 13.74 13.48
CA SER A 265 6.66 15.10 13.85
C SER A 265 6.68 16.03 12.64
N LEU A 266 5.99 17.16 12.70
CA LEU A 266 5.95 18.24 11.71
C LEU A 266 6.45 19.54 12.35
N TYR A 267 7.01 20.45 11.55
CA TYR A 267 7.25 21.83 12.00
C TYR A 267 6.08 22.72 11.61
N VAL A 268 5.86 23.78 12.39
CA VAL A 268 4.87 24.81 12.06
C VAL A 268 5.18 25.38 10.67
N GLY A 269 4.19 25.37 9.79
CA GLY A 269 4.32 25.80 8.39
C GLY A 269 4.71 24.69 7.40
N ASP A 270 5.00 23.45 7.87
CA ASP A 270 5.16 22.31 6.97
C ASP A 270 3.83 22.03 6.24
N GLU A 271 3.89 21.61 4.99
CA GLU A 271 2.75 21.01 4.30
C GLU A 271 3.00 19.50 4.19
N SER A 272 2.09 18.70 4.74
CA SER A 272 2.16 17.25 4.67
C SER A 272 0.82 16.69 4.19
N ARG A 273 0.89 15.54 3.52
CA ARG A 273 -0.31 14.82 3.10
C ARG A 273 -0.14 13.32 3.26
N ILE A 274 -1.20 12.65 3.63
CA ILE A 274 -1.28 11.19 3.70
C ILE A 274 -2.56 10.77 2.98
N CYS A 275 -2.47 9.74 2.12
CA CYS A 275 -3.65 9.18 1.48
C CYS A 275 -4.30 8.11 2.35
N PHE A 276 -5.61 7.95 2.19
CA PHE A 276 -6.37 6.86 2.76
C PHE A 276 -7.42 6.35 1.77
N ASP A 277 -7.66 5.05 1.83
CA ASP A 277 -8.64 4.39 0.98
C ASP A 277 -9.99 4.29 1.69
N PHE A 278 -11.06 4.45 0.94
CA PHE A 278 -12.44 4.20 1.33
C PHE A 278 -13.07 3.21 0.35
N VAL A 279 -13.66 2.14 0.86
CA VAL A 279 -14.42 1.19 0.06
C VAL A 279 -15.80 0.97 0.67
N GLY A 280 -16.84 1.47 0.03
CA GLY A 280 -18.24 1.19 0.37
C GLY A 280 -18.67 -0.15 -0.24
N LEU A 281 -18.86 -1.17 0.59
CA LEU A 281 -19.18 -2.53 0.13
C LEU A 281 -20.68 -2.87 0.20
N SER A 282 -21.38 -2.34 1.23
CA SER A 282 -22.79 -2.62 1.50
C SER A 282 -23.43 -1.44 2.22
N LEU A 283 -23.40 -0.26 1.57
CA LEU A 283 -23.97 0.98 2.10
C LEU A 283 -25.49 0.88 2.16
N PRO A 284 -26.18 1.59 3.10
CA PRO A 284 -27.62 1.53 3.25
C PRO A 284 -28.35 1.99 1.99
N ALA A 285 -29.35 1.22 1.52
CA ALA A 285 -30.19 1.60 0.38
C ALA A 285 -31.13 2.77 0.70
N SER A 286 -31.31 3.11 1.98
CA SER A 286 -32.09 4.28 2.42
C SER A 286 -31.38 5.62 2.25
N GLU A 287 -30.09 5.59 1.98
CA GLU A 287 -29.23 6.74 1.81
C GLU A 287 -28.71 6.80 0.37
N SER A 288 -28.25 7.94 -0.06
CA SER A 288 -27.69 8.14 -1.40
C SER A 288 -26.29 8.75 -1.39
N GLU A 289 -25.79 9.13 -0.20
CA GLU A 289 -24.54 9.88 -0.06
C GLU A 289 -23.72 9.42 1.14
N VAL A 290 -22.40 9.45 0.96
CA VAL A 290 -21.41 9.35 2.03
C VAL A 290 -20.77 10.72 2.23
N THR A 291 -20.68 11.15 3.47
CA THR A 291 -19.97 12.37 3.85
C THR A 291 -18.64 12.01 4.52
N ILE A 292 -17.54 12.62 4.07
CA ILE A 292 -16.23 12.53 4.68
C ILE A 292 -15.82 13.91 5.18
N THR A 293 -15.49 14.03 6.46
CA THR A 293 -15.15 15.30 7.11
C THR A 293 -13.71 15.23 7.64
N ALA A 294 -12.91 16.23 7.29
CA ALA A 294 -11.54 16.38 7.79
C ALA A 294 -11.51 16.73 9.28
N PRO A 295 -10.42 16.37 10.00
CA PRO A 295 -10.12 16.91 11.32
C PRO A 295 -10.03 18.44 11.33
N GLN A 296 -10.10 19.05 12.50
CA GLN A 296 -9.93 20.49 12.64
C GLN A 296 -8.55 20.95 12.12
N GLY A 297 -8.49 22.02 11.36
CA GLY A 297 -7.24 22.55 10.78
C GLY A 297 -6.70 21.77 9.59
N MET A 298 -7.40 20.71 9.13
CA MET A 298 -7.02 19.88 7.99
C MET A 298 -8.00 20.02 6.84
N THR A 299 -7.60 19.52 5.66
CA THR A 299 -8.46 19.48 4.47
C THR A 299 -8.30 18.15 3.73
N ILE A 300 -9.31 17.77 2.96
CA ILE A 300 -9.35 16.54 2.16
C ILE A 300 -9.50 16.89 0.69
N ALA A 301 -8.82 16.15 -0.18
CA ALA A 301 -9.00 16.19 -1.63
C ALA A 301 -9.15 14.77 -2.19
N ALA A 302 -9.90 14.62 -3.29
CA ALA A 302 -10.10 13.34 -3.99
C ALA A 302 -8.91 12.97 -4.91
N SER A 303 -8.06 13.94 -5.25
CA SER A 303 -6.76 13.72 -5.92
C SER A 303 -5.82 14.85 -5.51
N PRO A 304 -4.51 14.74 -5.79
CA PRO A 304 -3.56 15.81 -5.50
C PRO A 304 -3.89 17.15 -6.17
N GLU A 305 -4.57 17.12 -7.32
CA GLU A 305 -4.93 18.27 -8.14
C GLU A 305 -6.35 18.79 -7.82
N ALA A 306 -7.15 17.99 -7.09
CA ALA A 306 -8.51 18.37 -6.73
C ALA A 306 -8.54 19.46 -5.65
N PRO A 307 -9.62 20.27 -5.61
CA PRO A 307 -9.80 21.27 -4.57
C PRO A 307 -9.75 20.65 -3.16
N LYS A 308 -9.00 21.30 -2.27
CA LYS A 308 -8.90 20.93 -0.85
C LYS A 308 -10.13 21.43 -0.09
N ASN A 309 -10.89 20.53 0.53
CA ASN A 309 -12.14 20.83 1.21
C ASN A 309 -12.12 20.37 2.66
N LYS A 310 -12.91 21.00 3.52
CA LYS A 310 -13.17 20.51 4.89
C LYS A 310 -14.09 19.30 4.92
N LYS A 311 -14.91 19.15 3.87
CA LYS A 311 -15.91 18.10 3.74
C LYS A 311 -16.06 17.72 2.28
N ILE A 312 -16.17 16.43 2.01
CA ILE A 312 -16.50 15.86 0.70
C ILE A 312 -17.79 15.05 0.86
N VAL A 313 -18.72 15.20 -0.10
CA VAL A 313 -19.95 14.42 -0.20
C VAL A 313 -19.88 13.61 -1.48
N LEU A 314 -20.09 12.30 -1.37
CA LEU A 314 -19.98 11.35 -2.47
C LEU A 314 -21.32 10.66 -2.68
N PRO A 315 -21.95 10.82 -3.84
CA PRO A 315 -23.13 10.05 -4.19
C PRO A 315 -22.76 8.58 -4.44
N TYR A 316 -23.68 7.67 -4.12
CA TYR A 316 -23.53 6.26 -4.47
C TYR A 316 -24.87 5.65 -4.94
N SER A 317 -24.76 4.51 -5.62
CA SER A 317 -25.89 3.69 -6.05
C SER A 317 -25.66 2.22 -5.69
N ASP A 318 -26.75 1.46 -5.58
CA ASP A 318 -26.72 0.02 -5.31
C ASP A 318 -25.88 -0.39 -4.08
N GLY A 319 -25.78 0.51 -3.08
CA GLY A 319 -25.02 0.27 -1.86
C GLY A 319 -23.51 0.17 -2.06
N LYS A 320 -22.96 0.65 -3.18
CA LYS A 320 -21.56 0.52 -3.55
C LYS A 320 -20.93 1.87 -3.81
N LEU A 321 -19.72 2.03 -3.26
CA LEU A 321 -18.87 3.17 -3.56
C LEU A 321 -17.42 2.67 -3.57
N TRP A 322 -16.91 2.34 -4.76
CA TRP A 322 -15.63 1.69 -4.98
C TRP A 322 -14.56 2.66 -5.48
N ASN A 323 -13.29 2.26 -5.32
CA ASN A 323 -12.11 2.99 -5.81
C ASN A 323 -12.06 4.46 -5.37
N GLN A 324 -12.35 4.71 -4.10
CA GLN A 324 -12.18 6.03 -3.52
C GLN A 324 -10.86 6.07 -2.74
N CYS A 325 -10.00 6.99 -3.12
CA CYS A 325 -8.77 7.31 -2.40
C CYS A 325 -8.77 8.82 -2.15
N PHE A 326 -8.49 9.22 -0.93
CA PHE A 326 -8.50 10.61 -0.51
C PHE A 326 -7.14 10.98 0.05
N TYR A 327 -6.80 12.26 -0.09
CA TYR A 327 -5.60 12.86 0.46
C TYR A 327 -5.97 13.79 1.61
N LEU A 328 -5.54 13.45 2.81
CA LEU A 328 -5.65 14.32 3.98
C LEU A 328 -4.42 15.24 4.02
N TYR A 329 -4.67 16.54 3.97
CA TYR A 329 -3.65 17.58 4.02
C TYR A 329 -3.61 18.22 5.39
N PHE A 330 -2.42 18.42 5.91
CA PHE A 330 -2.19 19.12 7.16
C PHE A 330 -1.04 20.12 7.01
N ASN A 331 -1.33 21.37 7.45
CA ASN A 331 -0.34 22.41 7.59
C ASN A 331 -0.50 22.99 9.01
N PRO A 332 0.34 22.57 9.97
CA PRO A 332 0.24 23.05 11.35
C PRO A 332 0.58 24.53 11.44
N THR A 333 -0.31 25.29 12.06
CA THR A 333 -0.13 26.74 12.33
C THR A 333 0.37 27.02 13.74
N GLN A 334 0.36 26.02 14.63
CA GLN A 334 0.77 26.13 16.03
C GLN A 334 1.50 24.85 16.45
N ALA A 335 2.44 24.99 17.38
CA ALA A 335 3.08 23.84 18.03
C ALA A 335 2.11 23.16 19.01
N GLY A 336 2.25 21.86 19.17
CA GLY A 336 1.44 21.03 20.06
C GLY A 336 1.11 19.68 19.44
N ASN A 337 0.48 18.81 20.21
CA ASN A 337 0.03 17.51 19.73
C ASN A 337 -1.38 17.60 19.11
N VAL A 338 -1.55 16.96 17.97
CA VAL A 338 -2.85 16.74 17.34
C VAL A 338 -3.33 15.33 17.67
N ASN A 339 -4.59 15.24 18.12
CA ASN A 339 -5.29 13.99 18.33
C ASN A 339 -6.76 14.23 17.97
N ASP A 340 -7.13 13.89 16.74
CA ASP A 340 -8.45 14.12 16.15
C ASP A 340 -8.79 12.94 15.23
N CYS A 341 -9.80 13.02 14.38
CA CYS A 341 -10.14 11.96 13.44
C CYS A 341 -10.74 12.49 12.14
N VAL A 342 -10.49 11.78 11.04
CA VAL A 342 -11.36 11.84 9.85
C VAL A 342 -12.68 11.17 10.22
N THR A 343 -13.81 11.82 9.97
CA THR A 343 -15.13 11.27 10.24
C THR A 343 -15.86 10.95 8.93
N ILE A 344 -16.35 9.71 8.82
CA ILE A 344 -17.14 9.23 7.70
C ILE A 344 -18.57 8.93 8.21
N THR A 345 -19.59 9.49 7.52
CA THR A 345 -20.99 9.24 7.87
C THR A 345 -21.82 8.84 6.66
N CYS A 346 -22.72 7.87 6.86
CA CYS A 346 -23.71 7.44 5.90
C CYS A 346 -24.98 7.03 6.65
N GLY A 347 -25.96 7.92 6.71
CA GLY A 347 -27.13 7.73 7.59
C GLY A 347 -26.73 7.50 9.04
N LYS A 348 -27.10 6.33 9.59
CA LYS A 348 -26.75 5.93 10.97
C LYS A 348 -25.33 5.39 11.12
N ILE A 349 -24.65 5.09 10.02
CA ILE A 349 -23.29 4.57 10.06
C ILE A 349 -22.34 5.75 10.31
N LYS A 350 -21.50 5.61 11.33
CA LYS A 350 -20.39 6.52 11.61
C LYS A 350 -19.11 5.69 11.78
N ARG A 351 -18.09 6.03 11.00
CA ARG A 351 -16.73 5.47 11.10
C ARG A 351 -15.74 6.61 11.29
N THR A 352 -14.63 6.34 11.92
CA THR A 352 -13.56 7.31 12.12
C THR A 352 -12.21 6.70 11.82
N ILE A 353 -11.27 7.51 11.31
CA ILE A 353 -9.85 7.18 11.23
C ILE A 353 -9.14 8.13 12.20
N PRO A 354 -8.55 7.64 13.29
CA PRO A 354 -7.76 8.47 14.20
C PRO A 354 -6.61 9.16 13.45
N VAL A 355 -6.35 10.42 13.80
CA VAL A 355 -5.28 11.22 13.20
C VAL A 355 -4.41 11.80 14.31
N THR A 356 -3.10 11.54 14.24
CA THR A 356 -2.11 12.07 15.19
C THR A 356 -1.01 12.86 14.48
N ALA A 357 -0.45 13.83 15.17
CA ALA A 357 0.75 14.55 14.79
C ALA A 357 1.41 15.20 16.01
N GLU A 358 2.74 15.34 16.00
CA GLU A 358 3.51 16.19 16.91
C GLU A 358 3.96 17.43 16.14
N CYS A 359 3.43 18.61 16.45
CA CYS A 359 3.77 19.86 15.78
C CYS A 359 4.80 20.64 16.61
N LYS A 360 5.96 20.93 16.01
CA LYS A 360 7.10 21.58 16.65
C LYS A 360 7.23 23.02 16.18
N ALA A 361 7.47 23.94 17.12
CA ALA A 361 7.90 25.30 16.76
C ALA A 361 9.33 25.25 16.20
N ILE A 362 9.61 26.10 15.22
CA ILE A 362 10.97 26.33 14.74
C ILE A 362 11.63 27.29 15.74
N SER A 363 12.68 26.82 16.42
CA SER A 363 13.39 27.60 17.43
C SER A 363 14.47 28.49 16.81
N LYS A 364 15.08 28.03 15.72
CA LYS A 364 16.15 28.74 15.02
C LYS A 364 16.18 28.34 13.55
N GLU A 365 16.30 29.32 12.67
CA GLU A 365 16.48 29.16 11.23
C GLU A 365 17.83 29.71 10.79
N THR A 366 18.55 28.97 9.99
CA THR A 366 19.83 29.41 9.41
C THR A 366 19.79 29.19 7.87
N PRO A 367 19.95 30.25 7.07
CA PRO A 367 19.98 30.10 5.62
C PRO A 367 21.08 29.13 5.18
N LYS A 368 20.75 28.24 4.26
CA LYS A 368 21.68 27.23 3.75
C LYS A 368 21.39 26.88 2.31
N THR A 369 22.46 26.64 1.55
CA THR A 369 22.41 26.12 0.19
C THR A 369 23.10 24.77 0.13
N ILE A 370 22.44 23.78 -0.45
CA ILE A 370 22.99 22.46 -0.68
C ILE A 370 23.20 22.26 -2.18
N ARG A 371 24.45 22.06 -2.61
CA ARG A 371 24.76 21.67 -3.99
C ARG A 371 24.67 20.16 -4.15
N VAL A 372 23.91 19.70 -5.15
CA VAL A 372 23.77 18.29 -5.50
C VAL A 372 24.60 17.99 -6.74
N LYS A 373 25.73 17.32 -6.55
CA LYS A 373 26.72 17.07 -7.61
C LYS A 373 26.47 15.79 -8.41
N LYS A 374 25.66 14.88 -7.88
CA LYS A 374 25.43 13.56 -8.49
C LYS A 374 23.98 13.40 -8.85
N TYR A 375 23.73 12.83 -10.00
CA TYR A 375 22.41 12.40 -10.46
C TYR A 375 22.46 10.99 -11.03
N ALA A 376 21.30 10.37 -11.15
CA ALA A 376 21.09 9.09 -11.79
C ALA A 376 20.22 9.30 -13.04
N LEU A 377 20.49 8.52 -14.08
CA LEU A 377 19.69 8.49 -15.30
C LEU A 377 18.90 7.18 -15.34
N LYS A 378 17.63 7.27 -15.73
CA LYS A 378 16.82 6.11 -16.06
C LYS A 378 16.18 6.28 -17.42
N GLY A 379 16.35 5.29 -18.31
CA GLY A 379 15.84 5.34 -19.68
C GLY A 379 16.41 6.48 -20.54
N LEU A 380 17.53 7.06 -20.13
CA LEU A 380 18.27 8.12 -20.81
C LEU A 380 19.74 7.72 -20.94
N GLN A 381 20.42 8.21 -21.99
CA GLN A 381 21.86 8.04 -22.20
C GLN A 381 22.56 9.38 -22.02
N GLN A 382 23.86 9.35 -21.80
CA GLN A 382 24.70 10.54 -21.73
C GLN A 382 25.96 10.31 -22.56
N ASP A 383 26.33 11.32 -23.33
CA ASP A 383 27.56 11.36 -24.09
C ASP A 383 28.34 12.68 -23.81
N SER A 384 29.30 13.00 -24.65
CA SER A 384 30.10 14.23 -24.52
C SER A 384 29.35 15.54 -24.81
N LEU A 385 28.16 15.45 -25.42
CA LEU A 385 27.32 16.60 -25.77
C LEU A 385 26.22 16.85 -24.72
N GLY A 386 25.96 15.89 -23.82
CA GLY A 386 24.96 16.00 -22.77
C GLY A 386 24.13 14.76 -22.59
N ILE A 387 22.93 14.94 -22.04
CA ILE A 387 21.95 13.87 -21.86
C ILE A 387 21.13 13.75 -23.15
N THR A 388 21.09 12.56 -23.73
CA THR A 388 20.43 12.27 -24.99
C THR A 388 19.03 11.77 -24.80
N ILE A 389 18.06 12.32 -25.53
CA ILE A 389 16.72 11.82 -25.66
C ILE A 389 16.60 11.12 -27.01
N GLU A 390 16.40 9.80 -27.02
CA GLU A 390 16.15 9.07 -28.26
C GLU A 390 14.82 9.47 -28.90
N LYS A 391 14.78 9.34 -30.24
CA LYS A 391 13.57 9.55 -31.05
C LYS A 391 12.39 8.76 -30.53
N GLY A 392 11.31 9.42 -30.22
CA GLY A 392 10.06 8.80 -29.81
C GLY A 392 9.09 9.84 -29.25
N GLN A 393 7.81 9.63 -29.49
CA GLN A 393 6.77 10.41 -28.82
C GLN A 393 6.84 10.12 -27.32
N TRP A 394 7.04 11.14 -26.53
CA TRP A 394 6.79 11.08 -25.11
C TRP A 394 5.29 11.00 -24.90
N PRO A 395 4.81 10.13 -24.00
CA PRO A 395 3.41 10.13 -23.65
C PRO A 395 3.01 11.51 -23.16
N ALA A 396 1.83 11.97 -23.57
CA ALA A 396 1.27 13.25 -23.13
C ALA A 396 1.15 13.33 -21.60
N ASP A 397 1.06 12.16 -20.96
CA ASP A 397 1.03 11.99 -19.52
C ASP A 397 2.29 11.27 -19.05
N ILE A 398 2.97 11.85 -18.07
CA ILE A 398 4.03 11.20 -17.33
C ILE A 398 3.35 10.10 -16.52
N ASP A 399 3.53 8.84 -16.95
CA ASP A 399 3.01 7.73 -16.17
C ASP A 399 3.73 7.66 -14.81
N GLU A 400 3.06 7.15 -13.79
CA GLU A 400 3.61 7.02 -12.45
C GLU A 400 4.84 6.07 -12.41
N SER A 401 5.02 5.21 -13.42
CA SER A 401 6.15 4.31 -13.53
C SER A 401 7.44 5.00 -13.97
N GLY A 402 7.34 6.22 -14.50
CA GLY A 402 8.44 7.11 -14.83
C GLY A 402 9.59 6.39 -15.55
N SER A 403 9.38 5.96 -16.79
CA SER A 403 10.37 5.16 -17.50
C SER A 403 11.65 5.94 -17.85
N ARG A 404 11.60 7.29 -17.87
CA ARG A 404 12.71 8.16 -18.28
C ARG A 404 12.79 9.42 -17.42
N TYR A 405 13.90 9.58 -16.70
CA TYR A 405 14.13 10.77 -15.87
C TYR A 405 15.59 10.98 -15.51
N VAL A 406 15.92 12.22 -15.15
CA VAL A 406 17.13 12.59 -14.43
C VAL A 406 16.76 12.75 -12.96
N GLU A 407 17.39 12.03 -12.05
CA GLU A 407 17.11 12.09 -10.61
C GLU A 407 18.29 12.64 -9.82
N PHE A 408 18.05 13.73 -9.12
CA PHE A 408 18.91 14.25 -8.07
C PHE A 408 18.35 13.82 -6.71
N PHE A 409 19.22 13.64 -5.71
CA PHE A 409 18.72 13.32 -4.38
C PHE A 409 19.64 13.84 -3.28
N VAL A 410 19.03 14.16 -2.15
CA VAL A 410 19.71 14.51 -0.88
C VAL A 410 19.27 13.51 0.19
N LYS A 411 20.24 13.02 0.97
CA LYS A 411 20.05 12.14 2.12
C LYS A 411 21.15 12.37 3.16
N GLY A 412 20.93 11.87 4.38
CA GLY A 412 21.96 11.86 5.44
C GLY A 412 22.21 13.23 6.04
N LEU A 413 21.23 14.12 6.04
CA LEU A 413 21.31 15.38 6.75
C LEU A 413 21.39 15.14 8.27
N LYS A 414 22.18 15.95 8.98
CA LYS A 414 22.32 15.88 10.45
C LYS A 414 21.25 16.69 11.17
N LYS A 415 20.72 17.72 10.53
CA LYS A 415 19.66 18.60 11.01
C LYS A 415 18.54 18.65 9.97
N SER A 416 17.35 19.03 10.39
CA SER A 416 16.25 19.27 9.48
C SER A 416 16.53 20.45 8.56
N PHE A 417 16.05 20.35 7.30
CA PHE A 417 16.27 21.38 6.30
C PHE A 417 14.97 21.64 5.52
N ILE A 418 14.45 22.85 5.62
CA ILE A 418 13.32 23.31 4.83
C ILE A 418 13.84 23.77 3.48
N VAL A 419 13.51 23.05 2.41
CA VAL A 419 13.80 23.47 1.04
C VAL A 419 12.74 24.49 0.63
N ARG A 420 13.16 25.68 0.21
CA ARG A 420 12.28 26.76 -0.25
C ARG A 420 12.28 26.88 -1.77
N GLN A 421 13.41 26.57 -2.40
CA GLN A 421 13.50 26.53 -3.85
C GLN A 421 14.56 25.54 -4.34
N ILE A 422 14.37 25.07 -5.54
CA ILE A 422 15.31 24.27 -6.31
C ILE A 422 15.77 25.13 -7.48
N THR A 423 17.10 25.22 -7.67
CA THR A 423 17.67 26.01 -8.77
C THR A 423 18.64 25.14 -9.56
N PHE A 424 18.59 25.22 -10.89
CA PHE A 424 19.54 24.59 -11.79
C PHE A 424 19.64 25.36 -13.11
N THR A 425 20.69 25.11 -13.87
CA THR A 425 20.80 25.60 -15.24
C THR A 425 20.43 24.48 -16.21
N LEU A 426 19.69 24.82 -17.25
CA LEU A 426 19.22 23.91 -18.28
C LEU A 426 19.52 24.52 -19.65
N SER A 427 20.13 23.75 -20.54
CA SER A 427 20.34 24.13 -21.96
C SER A 427 19.92 23.00 -22.88
N GLY A 428 19.45 23.35 -24.07
CA GLY A 428 18.93 22.41 -25.06
C GLY A 428 17.42 22.51 -25.23
N LYS A 429 16.95 22.30 -26.47
CA LYS A 429 15.49 22.28 -26.79
C LYS A 429 14.80 21.08 -26.19
N VAL A 430 14.39 21.17 -24.95
CA VAL A 430 13.72 20.10 -24.23
C VAL A 430 12.48 20.63 -23.54
N ALA A 431 11.38 19.90 -23.65
CA ALA A 431 10.24 20.07 -22.76
C ALA A 431 10.49 19.21 -21.52
N TYR A 432 10.07 19.69 -20.36
CA TYR A 432 10.29 18.97 -19.11
C TYR A 432 9.20 19.25 -18.07
N ARG A 433 9.06 18.32 -17.15
CA ARG A 433 8.35 18.50 -15.87
C ARG A 433 9.31 18.16 -14.75
N ALA A 434 9.23 18.91 -13.67
CA ALA A 434 9.99 18.64 -12.46
C ALA A 434 9.05 18.18 -11.34
N ALA A 435 9.51 17.27 -10.49
CA ALA A 435 8.77 16.81 -9.34
C ALA A 435 9.69 16.43 -8.19
N VAL A 436 9.16 16.41 -6.97
CA VAL A 436 9.86 15.96 -5.77
C VAL A 436 9.10 14.83 -5.09
N SER A 437 9.83 13.95 -4.39
CA SER A 437 9.26 12.93 -3.55
C SER A 437 10.21 12.54 -2.42
N LYS A 438 9.67 12.21 -1.26
CA LYS A 438 10.38 11.58 -0.14
C LYS A 438 10.28 10.04 -0.18
N GLY A 439 9.35 9.49 -0.96
CA GLY A 439 9.13 8.05 -1.09
C GLY A 439 10.23 7.33 -1.86
N GLY A 440 10.54 6.09 -1.50
CA GLY A 440 11.57 5.25 -2.14
C GLY A 440 11.32 5.01 -3.62
N ASP A 441 10.07 4.80 -4.01
CA ASP A 441 9.62 4.59 -5.39
C ASP A 441 9.19 5.89 -6.08
N PHE A 442 9.55 7.03 -5.52
CA PHE A 442 9.16 8.36 -5.98
C PHE A 442 7.64 8.61 -5.91
N TYR A 443 6.99 8.02 -4.93
CA TYR A 443 5.56 8.20 -4.67
C TYR A 443 5.32 8.45 -3.16
N PRO A 444 4.39 9.33 -2.76
CA PRO A 444 3.70 10.28 -3.63
C PRO A 444 4.66 11.34 -4.13
N ARG A 445 4.48 11.76 -5.37
CA ARG A 445 5.24 12.88 -5.93
C ARG A 445 4.47 14.19 -5.78
N THR A 446 5.20 15.29 -5.74
CA THR A 446 4.68 16.65 -5.86
C THR A 446 5.28 17.27 -7.10
N ASP A 447 4.46 17.56 -8.11
CA ASP A 447 4.90 18.23 -9.32
C ASP A 447 5.22 19.71 -9.02
N LEU A 448 6.30 20.20 -9.59
CA LEU A 448 6.79 21.58 -9.40
C LEU A 448 6.42 22.41 -10.63
N GLY A 449 5.20 22.91 -10.64
CA GLY A 449 4.64 23.68 -11.75
C GLY A 449 4.13 22.81 -12.91
N GLU A 450 3.77 23.46 -14.01
CA GLU A 450 3.27 22.84 -15.23
C GLU A 450 4.43 22.36 -16.13
N ASN A 451 4.08 21.80 -17.29
CA ASN A 451 5.03 21.45 -18.34
C ASN A 451 5.78 22.68 -18.83
N GLN A 452 7.09 22.62 -18.82
CA GLN A 452 8.00 23.70 -19.20
C GLN A 452 8.68 23.38 -20.54
N ARG A 453 9.15 24.42 -21.23
CA ARG A 453 9.99 24.27 -22.41
C ARG A 453 11.27 25.07 -22.23
N ALA A 454 12.40 24.45 -22.46
CA ALA A 454 13.69 25.11 -22.54
C ALA A 454 14.02 25.47 -24.00
N THR A 455 14.82 26.49 -24.18
CA THR A 455 15.39 26.92 -25.47
C THR A 455 16.81 26.37 -25.66
N GLU A 456 17.43 26.59 -26.79
CA GLU A 456 18.85 26.23 -27.03
C GLU A 456 19.80 26.98 -26.09
N GLU A 457 19.42 28.19 -25.66
CA GLU A 457 20.24 28.98 -24.76
C GLU A 457 20.15 28.45 -23.31
N THR A 458 21.26 28.59 -22.59
CA THR A 458 21.31 28.22 -21.17
C THR A 458 20.39 29.10 -20.34
N GLN A 459 19.45 28.47 -19.63
CA GLN A 459 18.48 29.14 -18.80
C GLN A 459 18.67 28.75 -17.34
N LYS A 460 18.60 29.72 -16.44
CA LYS A 460 18.50 29.45 -15.00
C LYS A 460 17.05 29.17 -14.63
N ILE A 461 16.79 27.96 -14.18
CA ILE A 461 15.46 27.51 -13.71
C ILE A 461 15.40 27.66 -12.19
N VAL A 462 14.32 28.24 -11.69
CA VAL A 462 14.02 28.38 -10.27
C VAL A 462 12.64 27.83 -10.02
N LEU A 463 12.55 26.77 -9.23
CA LEU A 463 11.31 26.10 -8.88
C LEU A 463 11.01 26.32 -7.40
N PRO A 464 9.96 27.04 -7.05
CA PRO A 464 9.54 27.17 -5.65
C PRO A 464 9.06 25.80 -5.12
N VAL A 465 9.43 25.50 -3.89
CA VAL A 465 9.05 24.27 -3.21
C VAL A 465 8.97 24.56 -1.71
N ASN A 466 8.17 23.79 -1.00
CA ASN A 466 8.13 23.87 0.47
C ASN A 466 8.12 22.45 1.02
N VAL A 467 9.32 21.87 1.22
CA VAL A 467 9.49 20.50 1.68
C VAL A 467 10.55 20.45 2.77
N THR A 468 10.21 19.88 3.92
CA THR A 468 11.16 19.65 5.01
C THR A 468 11.78 18.26 4.88
N ILE A 469 13.12 18.21 4.90
CA ILE A 469 13.92 16.97 4.96
C ILE A 469 14.41 16.81 6.39
N LYS A 470 14.02 15.75 7.08
CA LYS A 470 14.46 15.43 8.44
C LYS A 470 15.73 14.58 8.43
N PRO A 471 16.47 14.49 9.56
CA PRO A 471 17.54 13.51 9.71
C PRO A 471 17.06 12.09 9.40
N GLY A 472 17.82 11.39 8.55
CA GLY A 472 17.43 10.04 8.09
C GLY A 472 16.51 9.99 6.87
N GLU A 473 15.83 11.07 6.52
CA GLU A 473 15.01 11.13 5.32
C GLU A 473 15.83 11.35 4.04
N ARG A 474 15.21 11.01 2.91
CA ARG A 474 15.70 11.30 1.56
C ARG A 474 14.70 12.21 0.86
N LEU A 475 15.18 13.18 0.08
CA LEU A 475 14.40 13.88 -0.92
C LEU A 475 14.95 13.54 -2.30
N GLY A 476 14.12 12.95 -3.14
CA GLY A 476 14.37 12.77 -4.57
C GLY A 476 13.75 13.91 -5.36
N MET A 477 14.44 14.35 -6.40
CA MET A 477 14.00 15.39 -7.32
C MET A 477 14.19 14.85 -8.73
N ARG A 478 13.10 14.70 -9.48
CA ARG A 478 13.15 14.18 -10.85
C ARG A 478 12.78 15.24 -11.85
N ILE A 479 13.56 15.27 -12.92
CA ILE A 479 13.25 16.04 -14.12
C ILE A 479 12.90 15.01 -15.19
N PHE A 480 11.71 15.12 -15.75
CA PHE A 480 11.17 14.28 -16.80
C PHE A 480 11.26 15.05 -18.11
N PRO A 481 12.30 14.77 -18.94
CA PRO A 481 12.49 15.47 -20.19
C PRO A 481 11.74 14.78 -21.33
N TRP A 482 11.26 15.55 -22.32
CA TRP A 482 10.73 15.01 -23.57
C TRP A 482 10.99 15.95 -24.75
N SER A 483 10.91 15.42 -25.97
CA SER A 483 10.97 16.19 -27.19
C SER A 483 9.60 16.42 -27.79
N THR A 484 9.36 17.62 -28.30
CA THR A 484 8.17 17.96 -29.10
C THR A 484 8.44 17.91 -30.59
N GLU A 485 9.68 17.66 -31.02
CA GLU A 485 10.11 17.64 -32.41
C GLU A 485 10.49 16.22 -32.86
N ALA A 486 10.18 15.87 -34.10
CA ALA A 486 10.51 14.57 -34.70
C ALA A 486 11.98 14.51 -35.20
N THR A 487 12.95 14.94 -34.41
CA THR A 487 14.36 14.97 -34.75
C THR A 487 15.12 13.74 -34.25
N ASP A 488 16.24 13.39 -34.86
CA ASP A 488 16.91 12.11 -34.65
C ASP A 488 17.57 11.92 -33.28
N SER A 489 17.99 12.96 -32.61
CA SER A 489 18.40 13.01 -31.20
C SER A 489 18.47 14.44 -30.70
N LEU A 490 17.99 14.68 -29.49
CA LEU A 490 18.15 15.96 -28.82
C LEU A 490 19.11 15.78 -27.65
N HIS A 491 20.01 16.74 -27.48
CA HIS A 491 20.87 16.82 -26.30
C HIS A 491 20.43 17.96 -25.40
N PHE A 492 20.51 17.74 -24.11
CA PHE A 492 20.32 18.79 -23.10
C PHE A 492 21.31 18.59 -21.94
N THR A 493 21.62 19.67 -21.26
CA THR A 493 22.46 19.61 -20.04
C THR A 493 21.72 20.18 -18.86
N ILE A 494 22.00 19.63 -17.68
CA ILE A 494 21.55 20.15 -16.41
C ILE A 494 22.77 20.33 -15.53
N GLU A 495 23.00 21.57 -15.08
CA GLU A 495 24.16 21.92 -14.27
C GLU A 495 23.74 22.73 -13.03
N ASP A 496 24.67 22.93 -12.12
CA ASP A 496 24.52 23.78 -10.92
C ASP A 496 23.26 23.51 -10.07
N PHE A 497 22.89 22.23 -9.94
CA PHE A 497 21.70 21.86 -9.19
C PHE A 497 21.85 22.16 -7.70
N THR A 498 21.00 23.04 -7.17
CA THR A 498 21.06 23.50 -5.79
C THR A 498 19.68 23.46 -5.12
N LEU A 499 19.70 23.21 -3.81
CA LEU A 499 18.55 23.40 -2.92
C LEU A 499 18.87 24.61 -2.04
N GLU A 500 18.00 25.57 -2.02
CA GLU A 500 18.11 26.76 -1.16
C GLU A 500 16.98 26.75 -0.14
N GLY A 501 17.31 27.09 1.10
CA GLY A 501 16.33 27.05 2.19
C GLY A 501 16.94 27.34 3.55
N MET A 502 16.34 26.74 4.58
CA MET A 502 16.67 26.99 5.99
C MET A 502 17.03 25.68 6.70
N GLU A 503 18.20 25.62 7.32
CA GLU A 503 18.50 24.60 8.33
C GLU A 503 17.81 25.01 9.62
N ILE A 504 17.09 24.09 10.24
CA ILE A 504 16.24 24.35 11.41
C ILE A 504 16.61 23.45 12.59
N GLU A 505 16.42 24.01 13.79
CA GLU A 505 16.60 23.35 15.08
C GLU A 505 15.28 23.31 15.84
#